data_27d5c92e5a429cca6a0f4d303d4e7525
#
_entry.id   27d5c92e5a429cca6a0f4d303d4e7525
#
_cell.length_a   1.000
_cell.length_b   1.000
_cell.length_c   1.000
_cell.angle_alpha   90.00
_cell.angle_beta   90.00
_cell.angle_gamma   90.00
#
_symmetry.space_group_name_H-M   'P 1'
#
loop_
_entity.id
_entity.type
_entity.pdbx_description
1 polymer ?
#
loop_
_entity_poly.entity_id
_entity_poly.type
_entity_poly.pdbx_seq_one_letter_code
_entity_poly.pdbx_strand_id
1 'polypeptide(L)'
;MLSPSGVNFRSGASVPDEQITAVEGVIEEPGRLTIKPLLVGEDMLFLQAFKAKGMKDPMHQHDDHESIAYLVKGRMRLVIGGKEFIAEAGDAWMHPRGVPHFSEALEDCIQIEVKSPPRKTWVSQP
;
A
#
# COMPACT_ATOMS: atom_id res chain seq x y z
N MET A 1 11.59 -9.64 6.73
CA MET A 1 10.82 -8.56 7.37
C MET A 1 11.68 -7.32 7.49
N LEU A 2 11.05 -6.14 7.51
CA LEU A 2 11.77 -4.91 7.75
C LEU A 2 12.14 -4.79 9.23
N SER A 3 13.33 -4.24 9.50
CA SER A 3 13.78 -3.99 10.86
C SER A 3 13.10 -2.75 11.44
N PRO A 4 12.87 -2.70 12.77
CA PRO A 4 12.33 -1.51 13.42
C PRO A 4 13.13 -0.25 13.11
N SER A 5 12.42 0.87 12.94
CA SER A 5 13.04 2.17 12.61
C SER A 5 13.96 2.70 13.71
N GLY A 6 13.72 2.31 14.97
CA GLY A 6 14.53 2.74 16.11
C GLY A 6 14.32 4.19 16.52
N VAL A 7 13.31 4.86 15.98
CA VAL A 7 12.97 6.24 16.32
C VAL A 7 11.48 6.35 16.62
N ASN A 8 11.10 7.32 17.44
CA ASN A 8 9.70 7.54 17.82
C ASN A 8 9.00 8.61 16.97
N PHE A 9 9.77 9.32 16.16
CA PHE A 9 9.26 10.38 15.30
C PHE A 9 10.04 10.40 13.99
N ARG A 10 9.35 10.68 12.90
CA ARG A 10 9.97 10.87 11.60
C ARG A 10 9.22 11.95 10.82
N SER A 11 9.95 12.92 10.28
CA SER A 11 9.38 13.86 9.34
C SER A 11 9.10 13.12 8.01
N GLY A 12 7.87 13.19 7.52
CA GLY A 12 7.53 12.58 6.23
C GLY A 12 8.34 13.15 5.07
N ALA A 13 8.73 14.43 5.17
CA ALA A 13 9.56 15.07 4.15
C ALA A 13 10.97 14.49 4.06
N SER A 14 11.45 13.85 5.13
CA SER A 14 12.79 13.23 5.15
C SER A 14 12.81 11.82 4.57
N VAL A 15 11.66 11.23 4.30
CA VAL A 15 11.55 9.87 3.75
C VAL A 15 11.33 9.97 2.25
N PRO A 16 12.22 9.42 1.40
CA PRO A 16 12.03 9.48 -0.03
C PRO A 16 10.90 8.54 -0.48
N ASP A 17 10.22 8.93 -1.55
CA ASP A 17 9.29 8.04 -2.24
C ASP A 17 10.08 6.95 -2.97
N GLU A 18 9.64 5.70 -2.85
CA GLU A 18 10.17 4.59 -3.64
C GLU A 18 9.23 4.34 -4.81
N GLN A 19 9.76 4.35 -6.02
CA GLN A 19 8.98 4.03 -7.21
C GLN A 19 8.88 2.51 -7.35
N ILE A 20 7.67 2.01 -7.29
CA ILE A 20 7.42 0.57 -7.21
C ILE A 20 7.40 -0.05 -8.60
N THR A 21 8.07 -1.18 -8.75
CA THR A 21 8.10 -1.95 -10.01
C THR A 21 7.40 -3.29 -9.90
N ALA A 22 7.20 -3.80 -8.71
CA ALA A 22 6.46 -5.04 -8.48
C ALA A 22 5.95 -5.12 -7.04
N VAL A 23 4.81 -5.79 -6.85
CA VAL A 23 4.25 -6.10 -5.52
C VAL A 23 3.87 -7.58 -5.52
N GLU A 24 4.37 -8.35 -4.54
CA GLU A 24 4.15 -9.80 -4.43
C GLU A 24 4.46 -10.54 -5.76
N GLY A 25 5.53 -10.11 -6.45
CA GLY A 25 5.92 -10.69 -7.71
C GLY A 25 5.09 -10.26 -8.92
N VAL A 26 4.05 -9.44 -8.73
CA VAL A 26 3.24 -8.90 -9.81
C VAL A 26 3.84 -7.57 -10.25
N ILE A 27 4.13 -7.46 -11.56
CA ILE A 27 4.84 -6.30 -12.12
C ILE A 27 3.91 -5.10 -12.21
N GLU A 28 4.42 -3.95 -11.76
CA GLU A 28 3.76 -2.65 -11.81
C GLU A 28 4.41 -1.75 -12.85
N GLU A 29 3.63 -0.84 -13.42
CA GLU A 29 4.17 0.20 -14.30
C GLU A 29 4.90 1.24 -13.46
N PRO A 30 6.22 1.52 -13.72
CA PRO A 30 7.01 2.45 -12.94
C PRO A 30 6.38 3.86 -12.90
N GLY A 31 6.43 4.50 -11.73
CA GLY A 31 5.92 5.85 -11.53
C GLY A 31 4.42 5.95 -11.28
N ARG A 32 3.68 4.86 -11.44
CA ARG A 32 2.23 4.84 -11.20
C ARG A 32 1.89 4.54 -9.73
N LEU A 33 2.79 3.87 -9.04
CA LEU A 33 2.71 3.56 -7.62
C LEU A 33 4.01 3.98 -6.96
N THR A 34 3.92 4.83 -5.95
CA THR A 34 5.05 5.13 -5.08
C THR A 34 4.70 4.79 -3.64
N ILE A 35 5.68 4.34 -2.89
CA ILE A 35 5.54 4.02 -1.48
C ILE A 35 6.57 4.80 -0.68
N LYS A 36 6.12 5.32 0.45
CA LYS A 36 6.95 5.99 1.44
C LYS A 36 6.80 5.22 2.75
N PRO A 37 7.76 4.33 3.09
CA PRO A 37 7.72 3.60 4.36
C PRO A 37 8.11 4.56 5.49
N LEU A 38 7.13 5.00 6.25
CA LEU A 38 7.31 6.06 7.25
C LEU A 38 7.95 5.56 8.53
N LEU A 39 7.37 4.53 9.13
CA LEU A 39 7.85 3.97 10.40
C LEU A 39 7.65 2.47 10.42
N VAL A 40 8.59 1.79 11.03
CA VAL A 40 8.54 0.34 11.25
C VAL A 40 8.63 0.11 12.77
N GLY A 41 7.62 -0.54 13.33
CA GLY A 41 7.61 -1.02 14.71
C GLY A 41 8.11 -2.45 14.78
N GLU A 42 7.94 -3.09 15.94
CA GLU A 42 8.29 -4.51 16.09
C GLU A 42 7.35 -5.41 15.29
N ASP A 43 6.06 -5.09 15.29
CA ASP A 43 5.00 -5.93 14.72
C ASP A 43 4.24 -5.26 13.59
N MET A 44 4.64 -4.08 13.13
CA MET A 44 3.90 -3.33 12.13
C MET A 44 4.77 -2.41 11.30
N LEU A 45 4.32 -2.16 10.08
CA LEU A 45 4.86 -1.17 9.15
C LEU A 45 3.77 -0.15 8.85
N PHE A 46 4.11 1.13 8.94
CA PHE A 46 3.24 2.23 8.55
C PHE A 46 3.81 2.92 7.31
N LEU A 47 3.02 2.96 6.25
CA LEU A 47 3.45 3.54 4.97
C LEU A 47 2.38 4.45 4.37
N GLN A 48 2.84 5.33 3.48
CA GLN A 48 1.99 6.10 2.60
C GLN A 48 2.22 5.63 1.16
N ALA A 49 1.13 5.41 0.43
CA ALA A 49 1.20 5.08 -0.98
C ALA A 49 0.51 6.15 -1.81
N PHE A 50 1.11 6.50 -2.95
CA PHE A 50 0.50 7.29 -3.99
C PHE A 50 0.20 6.39 -5.18
N LYS A 51 -1.02 6.49 -5.72
CA LYS A 51 -1.44 5.77 -6.93
C LYS A 51 -1.96 6.78 -7.94
N ALA A 52 -1.32 6.85 -9.09
CA ALA A 52 -1.74 7.77 -10.15
C ALA A 52 -3.07 7.31 -10.76
N LYS A 53 -3.89 8.28 -11.18
CA LYS A 53 -5.17 8.01 -11.87
C LYS A 53 -4.97 7.00 -12.99
N GLY A 54 -5.83 5.98 -13.03
CA GLY A 54 -5.79 4.91 -14.02
C GLY A 54 -4.86 3.76 -13.67
N MET A 55 -4.06 3.89 -12.60
CA MET A 55 -3.22 2.80 -12.15
C MET A 55 -4.10 1.65 -11.67
N LYS A 56 -3.78 0.46 -12.16
CA LYS A 56 -4.40 -0.80 -11.72
C LYS A 56 -3.36 -1.61 -10.98
N ASP A 57 -3.68 -1.94 -9.75
CA ASP A 57 -2.89 -2.87 -8.94
C ASP A 57 -3.50 -4.25 -9.18
N PRO A 58 -2.83 -5.14 -9.96
CA PRO A 58 -3.43 -6.39 -10.39
C PRO A 58 -3.79 -7.30 -9.21
N MET A 59 -4.70 -8.25 -9.46
CA MET A 59 -5.13 -9.19 -8.44
C MET A 59 -3.93 -9.91 -7.85
N HIS A 60 -3.78 -9.82 -6.53
CA HIS A 60 -2.75 -10.52 -5.77
C HIS A 60 -3.22 -10.71 -4.33
N GLN A 61 -2.45 -11.45 -3.55
CA GLN A 61 -2.76 -11.71 -2.15
C GLN A 61 -1.49 -11.75 -1.32
N HIS A 62 -1.65 -11.50 -0.03
CA HIS A 62 -0.57 -11.59 0.95
C HIS A 62 -0.87 -12.76 1.89
N ASP A 63 0.00 -13.76 1.92
CA ASP A 63 -0.24 -14.98 2.71
C ASP A 63 0.32 -14.90 4.13
N ASP A 64 1.27 -14.00 4.37
CA ASP A 64 2.06 -13.95 5.59
C ASP A 64 1.87 -12.68 6.42
N HIS A 65 0.94 -11.82 6.03
CA HIS A 65 0.58 -10.61 6.79
C HIS A 65 -0.83 -10.14 6.42
N GLU A 66 -1.34 -9.24 7.21
CA GLU A 66 -2.58 -8.52 6.90
C GLU A 66 -2.30 -7.02 6.83
N SER A 67 -3.20 -6.27 6.22
CA SER A 67 -3.08 -4.81 6.17
C SER A 67 -4.43 -4.13 6.30
N ILE A 68 -4.40 -2.92 6.84
CA ILE A 68 -5.53 -2.01 6.88
C ILE A 68 -5.09 -0.73 6.20
N ALA A 69 -5.95 -0.18 5.33
CA ALA A 69 -5.68 1.03 4.60
C ALA A 69 -6.78 2.07 4.83
N TYR A 70 -6.40 3.33 4.71
CA TYR A 70 -7.28 4.48 4.81
C TYR A 70 -7.01 5.40 3.62
N LEU A 71 -8.07 5.78 2.90
CA LEU A 71 -7.95 6.69 1.77
C LEU A 71 -7.97 8.14 2.24
N VAL A 72 -6.83 8.82 2.06
CA VAL A 72 -6.68 10.23 2.43
C VAL A 72 -7.24 11.14 1.35
N LYS A 73 -7.03 10.78 0.08
CA LYS A 73 -7.41 11.59 -1.09
C LYS A 73 -7.71 10.68 -2.27
N GLY A 74 -8.71 11.08 -3.06
CA GLY A 74 -9.03 10.43 -4.31
C GLY A 74 -10.23 9.49 -4.23
N ARG A 75 -10.39 8.67 -5.27
CA ARG A 75 -11.41 7.62 -5.36
C ARG A 75 -10.77 6.37 -5.93
N MET A 76 -11.18 5.23 -5.43
CA MET A 76 -10.57 3.96 -5.78
C MET A 76 -11.61 2.85 -5.89
N ARG A 77 -11.54 2.08 -6.97
CA ARG A 77 -12.32 0.85 -7.10
C ARG A 77 -11.52 -0.29 -6.51
N LEU A 78 -12.14 -1.01 -5.59
CA LEU A 78 -11.54 -2.14 -4.88
C LEU A 78 -12.31 -3.41 -5.16
N VAL A 79 -11.60 -4.52 -5.35
CA VAL A 79 -12.20 -5.86 -5.34
C VAL A 79 -11.45 -6.65 -4.27
N ILE A 80 -12.17 -7.08 -3.24
CA ILE A 80 -11.60 -7.80 -2.10
C ILE A 80 -12.43 -9.05 -1.85
N GLY A 81 -11.82 -10.22 -1.96
CA GLY A 81 -12.52 -11.48 -1.76
C GLY A 81 -13.74 -11.63 -2.68
N GLY A 82 -13.64 -11.15 -3.91
CA GLY A 82 -14.71 -11.21 -4.90
C GLY A 82 -15.79 -10.15 -4.76
N LYS A 83 -15.68 -9.24 -3.80
CA LYS A 83 -16.65 -8.12 -3.61
C LYS A 83 -16.05 -6.82 -4.09
N GLU A 84 -16.85 -6.03 -4.81
CA GLU A 84 -16.46 -4.72 -5.31
C GLU A 84 -16.92 -3.61 -4.37
N PHE A 85 -16.02 -2.63 -4.17
CA PHE A 85 -16.28 -1.43 -3.39
C PHE A 85 -15.75 -0.21 -4.13
N ILE A 86 -16.40 0.93 -3.95
CA ILE A 86 -15.86 2.24 -4.36
C ILE A 86 -15.50 2.99 -3.08
N ALA A 87 -14.20 3.20 -2.88
CA ALA A 87 -13.69 3.94 -1.74
C ALA A 87 -13.55 5.42 -2.10
N GLU A 88 -13.95 6.27 -1.17
CA GLU A 88 -13.77 7.71 -1.22
C GLU A 88 -12.91 8.16 -0.05
N ALA A 89 -12.41 9.40 -0.10
CA ALA A 89 -11.61 9.94 1.01
C ALA A 89 -12.35 9.79 2.34
N GLY A 90 -11.68 9.21 3.34
CA GLY A 90 -12.26 8.90 4.63
C GLY A 90 -12.68 7.44 4.81
N ASP A 91 -12.67 6.65 3.74
CA ASP A 91 -13.02 5.23 3.82
C ASP A 91 -11.80 4.38 4.17
N ALA A 92 -12.06 3.24 4.79
CA ALA A 92 -11.03 2.27 5.17
C ALA A 92 -11.39 0.88 4.69
N TRP A 93 -10.37 0.07 4.42
CA TRP A 93 -10.55 -1.33 4.03
C TRP A 93 -9.43 -2.21 4.57
N MET A 94 -9.66 -3.51 4.52
CA MET A 94 -8.74 -4.49 5.04
C MET A 94 -8.39 -5.52 3.97
N HIS A 95 -7.12 -5.92 3.94
CA HIS A 95 -6.65 -7.07 3.18
C HIS A 95 -6.29 -8.18 4.16
N PRO A 96 -7.21 -9.14 4.43
CA PRO A 96 -6.89 -10.30 5.27
C PRO A 96 -5.85 -11.20 4.59
N ARG A 97 -5.15 -12.00 5.39
CA ARG A 97 -4.21 -12.99 4.87
C ARG A 97 -4.92 -13.94 3.90
N GLY A 98 -4.26 -14.21 2.76
CA GLY A 98 -4.73 -15.17 1.77
C GLY A 98 -5.96 -14.75 0.99
N VAL A 99 -6.44 -13.53 1.13
CA VAL A 99 -7.62 -13.03 0.41
C VAL A 99 -7.19 -12.23 -0.80
N PRO A 100 -7.52 -12.67 -2.02
CA PRO A 100 -7.17 -11.94 -3.24
C PRO A 100 -7.81 -10.56 -3.27
N HIS A 101 -7.05 -9.56 -3.74
CA HIS A 101 -7.53 -8.20 -3.87
C HIS A 101 -6.95 -7.52 -5.11
N PHE A 102 -7.67 -6.52 -5.58
CA PHE A 102 -7.35 -5.70 -6.74
C PHE A 102 -7.75 -4.27 -6.44
N SER A 103 -7.04 -3.31 -7.00
CA SER A 103 -7.44 -1.90 -6.93
C SER A 103 -7.20 -1.17 -8.24
N GLU A 104 -8.04 -0.15 -8.48
CA GLU A 104 -7.89 0.77 -9.59
C GLU A 104 -8.10 2.19 -9.08
N ALA A 105 -7.11 3.04 -9.30
CA ALA A 105 -7.21 4.46 -8.95
C ALA A 105 -8.07 5.18 -9.98
N LEU A 106 -9.24 5.65 -9.57
CA LEU A 106 -10.16 6.40 -10.42
C LEU A 106 -9.77 7.88 -10.50
N GLU A 107 -8.97 8.34 -9.56
CA GLU A 107 -8.34 9.65 -9.48
C GLU A 107 -6.94 9.44 -8.91
N ASP A 108 -6.11 10.48 -8.87
CA ASP A 108 -4.87 10.42 -8.10
C ASP A 108 -5.20 10.17 -6.63
N CYS A 109 -4.64 9.10 -6.06
CA CYS A 109 -4.97 8.65 -4.71
C CYS A 109 -3.77 8.71 -3.79
N ILE A 110 -4.03 9.10 -2.54
CA ILE A 110 -3.10 8.96 -1.42
C ILE A 110 -3.77 8.08 -0.39
N GLN A 111 -3.13 6.98 -0.04
CA GLN A 111 -3.58 6.10 1.03
C GLN A 111 -2.48 5.90 2.07
N ILE A 112 -2.88 5.69 3.29
CA ILE A 112 -1.99 5.25 4.36
C ILE A 112 -2.35 3.81 4.70
N GLU A 113 -1.36 3.02 5.09
CA GLU A 113 -1.53 1.59 5.28
C GLU A 113 -0.67 1.09 6.41
N VAL A 114 -1.24 0.19 7.21
CA VAL A 114 -0.54 -0.55 8.26
C VAL A 114 -0.48 -2.01 7.86
N LYS A 115 0.72 -2.57 7.84
CA LYS A 115 0.95 -4.00 7.59
C LYS A 115 1.49 -4.66 8.86
N SER A 116 0.97 -5.83 9.20
CA SER A 116 1.42 -6.60 10.36
C SER A 116 1.51 -8.09 10.01
N PRO A 117 2.67 -8.73 10.20
CA PRO A 117 3.98 -8.17 10.57
C PRO A 117 4.56 -7.25 9.47
N PRO A 118 5.69 -6.56 9.74
CA PRO A 118 6.24 -5.55 8.84
C PRO A 118 6.96 -6.16 7.63
N ARG A 119 6.20 -6.71 6.70
CA ARG A 119 6.72 -7.34 5.49
C ARG A 119 6.98 -6.29 4.41
N LYS A 120 8.13 -6.40 3.75
CA LYS A 120 8.39 -5.65 2.52
C LYS A 120 7.88 -6.47 1.34
N THR A 121 6.74 -6.08 0.79
CA THR A 121 6.06 -6.83 -0.28
C THR A 121 6.34 -6.29 -1.68
N TRP A 122 7.11 -5.21 -1.76
CA TRP A 122 7.36 -4.50 -3.02
C TRP A 122 8.82 -4.51 -3.41
N VAL A 123 9.05 -4.32 -4.72
CA VAL A 123 10.36 -4.05 -5.33
C VAL A 123 10.31 -2.64 -5.88
N SER A 124 11.34 -1.86 -5.65
CA SER A 124 11.45 -0.48 -6.11
C SER A 124 12.63 -0.31 -7.05
N GLN A 125 12.61 0.78 -7.83
CA GLN A 125 13.76 1.17 -8.66
C GLN A 125 14.93 1.55 -7.78
N PRO A 126 16.17 1.17 -8.21
CA PRO A 126 17.39 1.56 -7.50
C PRO A 126 17.57 3.09 -7.45
#